data_b6b2d415436b1e7dcb00a1b848a1c333
#
_entry.id   b6b2d415436b1e7dcb00a1b848a1c333
#
_cell.length_a   1.000
_cell.length_b   1.000
_cell.length_c   1.000
_cell.angle_alpha   90.00
_cell.angle_beta   90.00
_cell.angle_gamma   90.00
#
_symmetry.space_group_name_H-M   'P 1'
#
loop_
_entity.id
_entity.type
_entity.pdbx_description
1 polymer ?
#
loop_
_entity_poly.entity_id
_entity_poly.type
_entity_poly.pdbx_seq_one_letter_code
_entity_poly.pdbx_strand_id
1 'polypeptide(L)'
;MAXFLSDEWFAAVEKIRDEAGDLXVPPQLADLQLNLRVTTDGDDVEMSLNGGNLERGXIADAGTTIILPKELAVKLFIEQDQSAGMQGFMSGQIKVEGDMSKMMAMQSVQPSAKQQELQKKIADMTD
;
A
#
# COMPACT_ATOMS: atom_id res chain seq x y z
N MET A 1 -2.56 19.09 -4.35
CA MET A 1 -2.06 17.80 -4.87
C MET A 1 -0.68 17.53 -4.31
N ALA A 2 -0.40 16.28 -4.02
CA ALA A 2 0.86 15.93 -3.37
C ALA A 2 1.61 14.84 -4.14
N UNK A 3 2.71 14.90 -4.18
CA UNK A 3 3.53 14.03 -4.79
C UNK A 3 3.52 12.81 -4.04
N PHE A 4 3.51 11.80 -4.74
CA PHE A 4 3.49 10.49 -4.14
C PHE A 4 4.72 10.29 -3.26
N LEU A 5 4.50 9.82 -2.06
CA LEU A 5 5.53 9.51 -1.06
C LEU A 5 6.19 10.74 -0.43
N SER A 6 5.73 11.94 -0.71
CA SER A 6 6.25 13.11 -0.03
C SER A 6 5.67 13.21 1.38
N ASP A 7 6.28 14.07 2.20
CA ASP A 7 5.73 14.32 3.54
C ASP A 7 4.29 14.83 3.45
N GLU A 8 4.02 15.70 2.49
CA GLU A 8 2.67 16.21 2.28
C GLU A 8 1.71 15.07 1.91
N TRP A 9 2.19 14.13 1.11
CA TRP A 9 1.35 13.02 0.70
C TRP A 9 0.97 12.15 1.89
N PHE A 10 1.93 11.82 2.73
CA PHE A 10 1.63 11.00 3.90
C PHE A 10 0.69 11.73 4.86
N ALA A 11 0.87 13.04 5.03
CA ALA A 11 -0.02 13.81 5.89
C ALA A 11 -1.44 13.83 5.33
N ALA A 12 -1.57 13.95 4.01
CA ALA A 12 -2.88 13.96 3.37
C ALA A 12 -3.55 12.59 3.50
N VAL A 13 -2.79 11.52 3.37
CA VAL A 13 -3.35 10.17 3.53
C VAL A 13 -3.90 10.00 4.94
N GLU A 14 -3.13 10.43 5.94
CA GLU A 14 -3.58 10.34 7.33
C GLU A 14 -4.87 11.12 7.56
N LYS A 15 -4.95 12.31 7.00
CA LYS A 15 -6.13 13.15 7.17
C LYS A 15 -7.35 12.51 6.52
N ILE A 16 -7.18 11.99 5.30
CA ILE A 16 -8.28 11.34 4.61
C ILE A 16 -8.75 10.12 5.40
N ARG A 17 -7.81 9.34 5.92
CA ARG A 17 -8.16 8.17 6.70
C ARG A 17 -8.92 8.55 7.98
N ASP A 18 -8.46 9.59 8.67
CA ASP A 18 -9.13 10.03 9.90
C ASP A 18 -10.55 10.51 9.62
N GLU A 19 -10.75 11.19 8.51
CA GLU A 19 -12.06 11.71 8.16
C GLU A 19 -13.01 10.61 7.70
N ALA A 20 -12.47 9.51 7.19
CA ALA A 20 -13.29 8.42 6.69
C ALA A 20 -14.00 7.64 7.80
N GLY A 21 -13.42 7.60 9.00
CA GLY A 21 -14.02 6.86 10.10
C GLY A 21 -13.88 5.36 9.93
N ASP A 22 -14.94 4.63 10.26
CA ASP A 22 -14.91 3.17 10.20
C ASP A 22 -14.95 2.71 8.75
N LEU A 23 -13.94 1.93 8.35
CA LEU A 23 -13.82 1.52 6.96
C LEU A 23 -14.37 0.12 6.66
N UNK A 24 -14.68 -0.52 7.75
CA UNK A 24 -15.18 -1.65 7.56
C UNK A 24 -14.37 -2.60 7.00
N VAL A 25 -13.30 -2.68 7.49
CA VAL A 25 -12.24 -3.53 6.99
C VAL A 25 -12.61 -4.99 7.14
N PRO A 26 -12.48 -5.79 6.10
CA PRO A 26 -12.77 -7.22 6.24
C PRO A 26 -11.88 -7.86 7.30
N PRO A 27 -12.38 -8.86 8.04
CA PRO A 27 -11.56 -9.48 9.09
C PRO A 27 -10.23 -10.03 8.58
N GLN A 28 -10.20 -10.54 7.35
CA GLN A 28 -8.99 -11.09 6.79
C GLN A 28 -7.90 -10.02 6.59
N LEU A 29 -8.30 -8.78 6.40
CA LEU A 29 -7.36 -7.66 6.26
C LEU A 29 -7.07 -6.94 7.55
N ALA A 30 -7.97 -7.01 8.52
CA ALA A 30 -7.84 -6.20 9.74
C ALA A 30 -6.56 -6.51 10.51
N ASP A 31 -6.14 -7.76 10.51
CA ASP A 31 -4.94 -8.18 11.23
C ASP A 31 -3.71 -8.30 10.32
N LEU A 32 -3.85 -7.97 9.05
CA LEU A 32 -2.75 -8.14 8.10
C LEU A 32 -1.80 -6.97 8.17
N GLN A 33 -0.53 -7.26 8.40
CA GLN A 33 0.53 -6.25 8.46
C GLN A 33 1.63 -6.62 7.48
N LEU A 34 2.00 -5.66 6.64
CA LEU A 34 3.06 -5.82 5.65
C LEU A 34 3.91 -4.57 5.63
N ASN A 35 5.20 -4.76 5.41
CA ASN A 35 6.08 -3.63 5.14
C ASN A 35 6.29 -3.49 3.65
N LEU A 36 6.44 -2.25 3.21
CA LEU A 36 6.71 -1.93 1.82
C LEU A 36 7.97 -1.09 1.75
N ARG A 37 8.87 -1.48 0.87
CA ARG A 37 10.04 -0.67 0.57
C ARG A 37 9.95 -0.24 -0.89
N VAL A 38 9.74 1.04 -1.10
CA VAL A 38 9.58 1.57 -2.45
C VAL A 38 10.90 2.16 -2.88
N THR A 39 11.48 1.60 -3.92
CA THR A 39 12.76 2.10 -4.44
C THR A 39 12.51 3.27 -5.37
N THR A 40 13.35 4.28 -5.25
CA THR A 40 13.26 5.49 -6.06
C THR A 40 14.62 5.82 -6.63
N ASP A 41 14.71 6.92 -7.36
CA ASP A 41 15.99 7.40 -7.85
C ASP A 41 16.88 7.91 -6.72
N GLY A 42 16.28 8.23 -5.58
CA GLY A 42 17.03 8.65 -4.41
C GLY A 42 16.95 7.59 -3.32
N ASP A 43 16.62 8.02 -2.12
CA ASP A 43 16.51 7.10 -0.99
C ASP A 43 15.23 6.27 -1.10
N ASP A 44 15.32 5.02 -0.66
CA ASP A 44 14.14 4.17 -0.56
C ASP A 44 13.16 4.76 0.46
N VAL A 45 11.87 4.59 0.18
CA VAL A 45 10.83 5.04 1.10
C VAL A 45 10.21 3.82 1.74
N GLU A 46 10.19 3.80 3.06
CA GLU A 46 9.58 2.70 3.82
C GLU A 46 8.20 3.10 4.26
N MET A 47 7.26 2.19 4.02
CA MET A 47 5.89 2.38 4.45
C MET A 47 5.31 1.01 4.78
N SER A 48 4.08 0.99 5.24
CA SER A 48 3.48 -0.26 5.65
C SER A 48 1.99 -0.27 5.35
N LEU A 49 1.46 -1.47 5.25
CA LEU A 49 0.02 -1.70 5.23
C LEU A 49 -0.36 -2.30 6.56
N ASN A 50 -1.20 -1.62 7.30
CA ASN A 50 -1.65 -2.07 8.61
C ASN A 50 -3.16 -2.13 8.60
N GLY A 51 -3.70 -3.34 8.49
CA GLY A 51 -5.14 -3.51 8.41
C GLY A 51 -5.74 -2.86 7.18
N GLY A 52 -4.99 -2.80 6.08
CA GLY A 52 -5.44 -2.17 4.86
C GLY A 52 -5.16 -0.68 4.76
N ASN A 53 -4.62 -0.08 5.82
CA ASN A 53 -4.28 1.34 5.83
C ASN A 53 -2.81 1.54 5.51
N LEU A 54 -2.52 2.53 4.66
CA LEU A 54 -1.13 2.90 4.37
C LEU A 54 -0.60 3.79 5.48
N GLU A 55 0.59 3.42 6.00
CA GLU A 55 1.23 4.18 7.07
C GLU A 55 2.69 4.39 6.73
N ARG A 56 3.27 5.44 7.28
CA ARG A 56 4.67 5.73 7.07
C ARG A 56 5.53 4.86 7.98
N GLY A 57 6.58 4.34 7.41
CA GLY A 57 7.55 3.53 8.17
C GLY A 57 7.22 2.05 8.24
N UNK A 58 8.01 1.23 8.60
CA UNK A 58 7.90 -0.10 8.62
C UNK A 58 7.36 -0.49 9.91
N ILE A 59 6.83 -1.59 9.98
CA ILE A 59 6.36 -2.22 11.19
C ILE A 59 7.39 -3.24 11.63
N ALA A 60 7.82 -3.15 12.88
CA ALA A 60 8.94 -3.98 13.33
C ALA A 60 8.65 -5.49 13.25
N ASP A 61 7.43 -5.89 13.55
CA ASP A 61 7.10 -7.32 13.64
C ASP A 61 6.19 -7.79 12.51
N ALA A 62 6.17 -7.08 11.39
CA ALA A 62 5.27 -7.47 10.30
C ALA A 62 5.61 -8.84 9.71
N GLY A 63 6.88 -9.19 9.66
CA GLY A 63 7.29 -10.50 9.15
C GLY A 63 7.40 -10.61 7.64
N THR A 64 6.93 -9.63 6.91
CA THR A 64 6.98 -9.65 5.45
C THR A 64 7.28 -8.24 4.94
N THR A 65 8.20 -8.16 4.00
CA THR A 65 8.53 -6.89 3.33
C THR A 65 8.42 -7.10 1.83
N ILE A 66 7.69 -6.22 1.18
CA ILE A 66 7.57 -6.22 -0.27
C ILE A 66 8.39 -5.05 -0.81
N ILE A 67 9.28 -5.34 -1.73
CA ILE A 67 10.19 -4.35 -2.33
C ILE A 67 9.80 -4.15 -3.78
N LEU A 68 9.52 -2.91 -4.17
CA LEU A 68 9.05 -2.62 -5.52
C LEU A 68 9.46 -1.22 -5.93
N PRO A 69 9.61 -0.96 -7.25
CA PRO A 69 9.96 0.38 -7.69
C PRO A 69 8.77 1.33 -7.62
N LYS A 70 9.09 2.63 -7.55
CA LYS A 70 8.07 3.66 -7.39
C LYS A 70 7.01 3.62 -8.49
N GLU A 71 7.43 3.42 -9.73
CA GLU A 71 6.48 3.38 -10.84
C GLU A 71 5.44 2.28 -10.65
N LEU A 72 5.89 1.13 -10.16
CA LEU A 72 4.98 0.03 -9.92
C LEU A 72 4.08 0.30 -8.72
N ALA A 73 4.62 0.95 -7.70
CA ALA A 73 3.80 1.31 -6.55
C ALA A 73 2.67 2.25 -6.95
N VAL A 74 2.93 3.18 -7.86
CA VAL A 74 1.89 4.07 -8.35
C VAL A 74 0.79 3.26 -9.04
N LYS A 75 1.16 2.30 -9.88
CA LYS A 75 0.16 1.49 -10.57
C LYS A 75 -0.68 0.69 -9.59
N LEU A 76 -0.06 0.15 -8.56
CA LEU A 76 -0.77 -0.69 -7.61
C LEU A 76 -1.65 0.10 -6.65
N PHE A 77 -1.11 1.18 -6.09
CA PHE A 77 -1.79 1.86 -4.99
C PHE A 77 -2.58 3.09 -5.43
N ILE A 78 -2.16 3.72 -6.51
CA ILE A 78 -2.83 4.93 -6.98
C ILE A 78 -3.78 4.61 -8.12
N GLU A 79 -3.30 3.88 -9.13
CA GLU A 79 -4.12 3.51 -10.28
C GLU A 79 -4.93 2.25 -10.03
N GLN A 80 -4.59 1.50 -8.99
CA GLN A 80 -5.28 0.27 -8.59
C GLN A 80 -5.33 -0.77 -9.71
N ASP A 81 -4.23 -0.87 -10.42
CA ASP A 81 -4.07 -1.84 -11.52
C ASP A 81 -3.56 -3.15 -10.94
N GLN A 82 -4.48 -4.08 -10.69
CA GLN A 82 -4.10 -5.35 -10.07
C GLN A 82 -3.24 -6.21 -10.98
N SER A 83 -3.41 -6.07 -12.29
CA SER A 83 -2.57 -6.86 -13.20
C SER A 83 -1.12 -6.42 -13.14
N ALA A 84 -0.84 -5.18 -12.78
CA ALA A 84 0.53 -4.71 -12.64
C ALA A 84 1.25 -5.46 -11.51
N GLY A 85 0.53 -5.83 -10.45
CA GLY A 85 1.14 -6.59 -9.36
C GLY A 85 1.62 -7.94 -9.82
N MET A 86 0.77 -8.67 -10.54
CA MET A 86 1.13 -9.97 -11.06
C MET A 86 2.31 -9.86 -12.03
N GLN A 87 2.24 -8.90 -12.96
CA GLN A 87 3.30 -8.72 -13.94
C GLN A 87 4.61 -8.33 -13.29
N GLY A 88 4.55 -7.46 -12.28
CA GLY A 88 5.75 -7.05 -11.56
C GLY A 88 6.40 -8.18 -10.82
N PHE A 89 5.58 -9.05 -10.22
CA PHE A 89 6.11 -10.21 -9.51
C PHE A 89 6.77 -11.17 -10.49
N MET A 90 6.10 -11.47 -11.59
CA MET A 90 6.64 -12.42 -12.57
C MET A 90 7.88 -11.89 -13.28
N SER A 91 7.97 -10.58 -13.48
CA SER A 91 9.15 -9.99 -14.14
C SER A 91 10.32 -9.77 -13.19
N GLY A 92 10.12 -9.97 -11.89
CA GLY A 92 11.17 -9.77 -10.91
C GLY A 92 11.26 -8.35 -10.37
N GLN A 93 10.35 -7.47 -10.74
CA GLN A 93 10.35 -6.12 -10.21
C GLN A 93 9.85 -6.06 -8.77
N ILE A 94 8.99 -6.98 -8.38
CA ILE A 94 8.50 -7.07 -7.01
C ILE A 94 9.24 -8.20 -6.33
N LYS A 95 9.85 -7.91 -5.19
CA LYS A 95 10.54 -8.90 -4.38
C LYS A 95 9.87 -9.00 -3.03
N VAL A 96 9.81 -10.21 -2.50
CA VAL A 96 9.15 -10.46 -1.22
C VAL A 96 10.16 -11.09 -0.27
N GLU A 97 10.36 -10.48 0.89
CA GLU A 97 11.18 -11.02 1.95
C GLU A 97 10.28 -11.43 3.10
N GLY A 98 10.47 -12.65 3.58
CA GLY A 98 9.68 -13.16 4.69
C GLY A 98 8.52 -14.02 4.22
N ASP A 99 7.38 -13.86 4.85
CA ASP A 99 6.22 -14.72 4.65
C ASP A 99 5.44 -14.29 3.41
N MET A 100 5.57 -15.06 2.32
CA MET A 100 4.86 -14.75 1.09
C MET A 100 3.35 -14.93 1.21
N SER A 101 2.91 -15.72 2.18
CA SER A 101 1.48 -15.95 2.32
C SER A 101 0.72 -14.67 2.68
N LYS A 102 1.37 -13.73 3.35
CA LYS A 102 0.73 -12.46 3.67
C LYS A 102 0.47 -11.62 2.42
N MET A 103 1.42 -11.62 1.47
CA MET A 103 1.21 -10.93 0.21
C MET A 103 0.05 -11.54 -0.56
N MET A 104 0.00 -12.85 -0.60
CA MET A 104 -1.08 -13.54 -1.30
C MET A 104 -2.43 -13.28 -0.65
N ALA A 105 -2.46 -13.20 0.69
CA ALA A 105 -3.69 -12.87 1.39
C ALA A 105 -4.18 -11.48 1.03
N MET A 106 -3.25 -10.53 0.93
CA MET A 106 -3.62 -9.17 0.56
C MET A 106 -4.26 -9.13 -0.82
N GLN A 107 -3.73 -9.91 -1.76
CA GLN A 107 -4.24 -9.91 -3.12
C GLN A 107 -5.58 -10.64 -3.25
N SER A 108 -5.86 -11.60 -2.37
CA SER A 108 -7.04 -12.43 -2.51
C SER A 108 -8.27 -11.84 -1.80
N VAL A 109 -8.10 -10.84 -0.95
CA VAL A 109 -9.21 -10.28 -0.18
C VAL A 109 -9.68 -8.98 -0.82
N GLN A 110 -10.97 -8.87 -1.05
CA GLN A 110 -11.57 -7.68 -1.64
C GLN A 110 -11.70 -6.59 -0.59
N PRO A 111 -11.20 -5.38 -0.82
CA PRO A 111 -11.42 -4.29 0.13
C PRO A 111 -12.89 -3.93 0.24
N SER A 112 -13.27 -3.38 1.38
CA SER A 112 -14.64 -2.92 1.58
C SER A 112 -14.95 -1.72 0.66
N ALA A 113 -16.24 -1.43 0.51
CA ALA A 113 -16.63 -0.27 -0.31
C ALA A 113 -16.04 1.02 0.24
N LYS A 114 -16.00 1.15 1.56
CA LYS A 114 -15.43 2.36 2.16
C LYS A 114 -13.93 2.44 1.98
N GLN A 115 -13.24 1.28 2.00
CA GLN A 115 -11.82 1.27 1.70
C GLN A 115 -11.57 1.68 0.25
N GLN A 116 -12.42 1.26 -0.67
CA GLN A 116 -12.27 1.65 -2.07
C GLN A 116 -12.49 3.15 -2.25
N GLU A 117 -13.45 3.72 -1.53
CA GLU A 117 -13.64 5.17 -1.55
C GLU A 117 -12.44 5.91 -1.01
N LEU A 118 -11.85 5.38 0.07
CA LEU A 118 -10.64 5.96 0.63
C LEU A 118 -9.51 5.96 -0.39
N GLN A 119 -9.32 4.83 -1.06
CA GLN A 119 -8.27 4.71 -2.06
C GLN A 119 -8.48 5.69 -3.20
N LYS A 120 -9.73 5.88 -3.61
CA LYS A 120 -10.03 6.83 -4.67
C LYS A 120 -9.70 8.26 -4.24
N LYS A 121 -10.01 8.62 -3.00
CA LYS A 121 -9.68 9.95 -2.51
C LYS A 121 -8.16 10.16 -2.47
N ILE A 122 -7.44 9.13 -2.07
CA ILE A 122 -5.98 9.22 -2.06
C ILE A 122 -5.46 9.39 -3.48
N ALA A 123 -6.00 8.63 -4.42
CA ALA A 123 -5.57 8.75 -5.82
C ALA A 123 -5.87 10.14 -6.37
N ASP A 124 -7.05 10.68 -6.05
CA ASP A 124 -7.45 11.98 -6.57
C ASP A 124 -6.53 13.11 -6.10
N MET A 125 -5.95 13.00 -4.90
CA MET A 125 -5.08 14.04 -4.38
C MET A 125 -3.60 13.80 -4.70
N THR A 126 -3.28 12.71 -5.36
CA THR A 126 -1.91 12.35 -5.70
C THR A 126 -1.53 12.90 -7.07
N ASP A 127 -0.38 13.55 -7.13
CA ASP A 127 0.14 14.05 -8.40
C ASP A 127 0.73 12.93 -9.25
#